data_0a7445dffdbb3fec18b0f721713f1105
#
_entry.id   0a7445dffdbb3fec18b0f721713f1105
#
_cell.length_a   1.000
_cell.length_b   1.000
_cell.length_c   1.000
_cell.angle_alpha   90.00
_cell.angle_beta   90.00
_cell.angle_gamma   90.00
#
_symmetry.space_group_name_H-M   'P 1'
#
loop_
_entity.id
_entity.type
_entity.pdbx_description
1 polymer ?
#
loop_
_entity_poly.entity_id
_entity_poly.type
_entity_poly.pdbx_seq_one_letter_code
_entity_poly.pdbx_strand_id
1 'polypeptide(L)'
;MKTIVKNGRVFDGEALTRQDILIEDGLIQAVGLGLDETGCQIIDAQGQIVSPGFVDLHVHLRDPGFAHKETVETGSMAAAAGGFTTICAMPNLNPVPDSPEHLQVSLDRIQEGASVRALPYCSITEGEKGEKLVDFEALAGKCAGFSDDGKGVQQGEMMRQAMIRCAKLDALICAHCEDESLLDGGYIHQGEYASLHGHKGICSASEYEQVRRDAAYALETGCRYHVCHVSAKETLEIVRQAKAAGARVSCEITPHHALLCDMDIAGDEGRFKMNPPLRSAEDRAAIWRALQDGTADAFATDHAPHSAEEKSRGLAGSAMGIVGLETAFPVLYTGLVKKGILSIERLLWMLTYGPSRVLGIPCGVVPGNRADLVFIDENTIDVVDSRRFYSMGKSTPFEGMETQGRVVRTVCQGKTVYREER
;
A
#
# COMPACT_ATOMS: atom_id res chain seq x y z
N MET A 1 -11.42 -28.97 2.74
CA MET A 1 -12.52 -28.72 1.76
C MET A 1 -11.88 -28.45 0.40
N LYS A 2 -12.31 -29.19 -0.65
CA LYS A 2 -11.78 -29.00 -2.00
C LYS A 2 -12.60 -27.95 -2.78
N THR A 3 -11.92 -27.04 -3.43
CA THR A 3 -12.52 -26.04 -4.31
C THR A 3 -11.74 -26.03 -5.62
N ILE A 4 -12.42 -25.89 -6.75
CA ILE A 4 -11.80 -25.68 -8.04
C ILE A 4 -12.27 -24.36 -8.65
N VAL A 5 -11.32 -23.52 -9.05
CA VAL A 5 -11.59 -22.31 -9.85
C VAL A 5 -11.47 -22.69 -11.31
N LYS A 6 -12.50 -22.40 -12.11
CA LYS A 6 -12.56 -22.75 -13.55
C LYS A 6 -12.75 -21.53 -14.42
N ASN A 7 -12.38 -21.66 -15.68
CA ASN A 7 -12.61 -20.66 -16.71
C ASN A 7 -12.00 -19.28 -16.45
N GLY A 8 -10.94 -19.19 -15.62
CA GLY A 8 -10.24 -17.95 -15.36
C GLY A 8 -9.09 -17.69 -16.32
N ARG A 9 -8.73 -16.42 -16.51
CA ARG A 9 -7.44 -15.99 -17.07
C ARG A 9 -6.51 -15.74 -15.87
N VAL A 10 -5.67 -16.72 -15.58
CA VAL A 10 -4.80 -16.72 -14.40
C VAL A 10 -3.53 -15.93 -14.70
N PHE A 11 -3.17 -15.01 -13.80
CA PHE A 11 -1.92 -14.27 -13.85
C PHE A 11 -0.82 -15.06 -13.13
N ASP A 12 0.23 -15.44 -13.87
CA ASP A 12 1.35 -16.25 -13.37
C ASP A 12 2.58 -15.43 -12.95
N GLY A 13 2.51 -14.11 -13.07
CA GLY A 13 3.60 -13.15 -12.81
C GLY A 13 4.15 -12.51 -14.08
N GLU A 14 3.86 -13.09 -15.24
CA GLU A 14 4.32 -12.61 -16.55
C GLU A 14 3.15 -12.41 -17.52
N ALA A 15 2.22 -13.35 -17.56
CA ALA A 15 1.13 -13.38 -18.53
C ALA A 15 -0.21 -13.81 -17.94
N LEU A 16 -1.27 -13.52 -18.68
CA LEU A 16 -2.63 -13.99 -18.40
C LEU A 16 -2.94 -15.19 -19.27
N THR A 17 -3.02 -16.38 -18.66
CA THR A 17 -3.29 -17.63 -19.37
C THR A 17 -4.54 -18.32 -18.83
N ARG A 18 -5.29 -19.01 -19.73
CA ARG A 18 -6.47 -19.76 -19.31
C ARG A 18 -6.04 -21.01 -18.54
N GLN A 19 -6.41 -21.09 -17.27
CA GLN A 19 -6.08 -22.20 -16.37
C GLN A 19 -7.20 -22.41 -15.35
N ASP A 20 -7.26 -23.63 -14.81
CA ASP A 20 -8.04 -23.98 -13.62
C ASP A 20 -7.11 -24.06 -12.42
N ILE A 21 -7.65 -23.85 -11.21
CA ILE A 21 -6.87 -23.87 -9.96
C ILE A 21 -7.59 -24.80 -8.97
N LEU A 22 -6.91 -25.88 -8.56
CA LEU A 22 -7.40 -26.77 -7.51
C LEU A 22 -6.88 -26.30 -6.15
N ILE A 23 -7.80 -26.08 -5.22
CA ILE A 23 -7.50 -25.63 -3.85
C ILE A 23 -7.98 -26.70 -2.86
N GLU A 24 -7.15 -27.05 -1.91
CA GLU A 24 -7.49 -27.93 -0.80
C GLU A 24 -6.88 -27.40 0.51
N ASP A 25 -7.68 -27.28 1.54
CA ASP A 25 -7.27 -26.83 2.88
C ASP A 25 -6.50 -25.50 2.89
N GLY A 26 -6.95 -24.55 2.02
CA GLY A 26 -6.38 -23.21 1.94
C GLY A 26 -5.10 -23.10 1.11
N LEU A 27 -4.62 -24.20 0.52
CA LEU A 27 -3.43 -24.23 -0.33
C LEU A 27 -3.80 -24.58 -1.77
N ILE A 28 -3.06 -24.02 -2.72
CA ILE A 28 -3.10 -24.39 -4.14
C ILE A 28 -2.45 -25.77 -4.28
N GLN A 29 -3.19 -26.73 -4.82
CA GLN A 29 -2.71 -28.10 -5.05
C GLN A 29 -2.23 -28.32 -6.47
N ALA A 30 -2.95 -27.74 -7.44
CA ALA A 30 -2.61 -27.87 -8.85
C ALA A 30 -3.11 -26.65 -9.62
N VAL A 31 -2.42 -26.34 -10.73
CA VAL A 31 -2.77 -25.31 -11.71
C VAL A 31 -2.61 -25.92 -13.10
N GLY A 32 -3.62 -25.81 -13.96
CA GLY A 32 -3.60 -26.37 -15.31
C GLY A 32 -5.00 -26.50 -15.89
N LEU A 33 -5.12 -27.09 -17.06
CA LEU A 33 -6.40 -27.39 -17.70
C LEU A 33 -6.85 -28.83 -17.43
N GLY A 34 -8.17 -29.01 -17.30
CA GLY A 34 -8.74 -30.36 -17.18
C GLY A 34 -8.47 -31.05 -15.86
N LEU A 35 -8.30 -30.29 -14.78
CA LEU A 35 -8.14 -30.83 -13.44
C LEU A 35 -9.40 -31.59 -12.99
N ASP A 36 -9.20 -32.66 -12.20
CA ASP A 36 -10.30 -33.45 -11.63
C ASP A 36 -11.14 -32.60 -10.65
N GLU A 37 -12.41 -32.42 -10.96
CA GLU A 37 -13.37 -31.64 -10.19
C GLU A 37 -14.26 -32.49 -9.25
N THR A 38 -14.00 -33.81 -9.20
CA THR A 38 -14.82 -34.74 -8.39
C THR A 38 -14.77 -34.34 -6.92
N GLY A 39 -15.96 -34.07 -6.36
CA GLY A 39 -16.10 -33.66 -4.96
C GLY A 39 -15.66 -32.24 -4.65
N CYS A 40 -15.38 -31.40 -5.66
CA CYS A 40 -15.00 -30.00 -5.48
C CYS A 40 -16.20 -29.07 -5.46
N GLN A 41 -16.13 -28.03 -4.63
CA GLN A 41 -16.92 -26.82 -4.85
C GLN A 41 -16.39 -26.06 -6.05
N ILE A 42 -17.26 -25.69 -6.99
CA ILE A 42 -16.83 -24.98 -8.22
C ILE A 42 -16.99 -23.47 -8.03
N ILE A 43 -15.93 -22.74 -8.32
CA ILE A 43 -15.94 -21.29 -8.53
C ILE A 43 -15.72 -21.06 -10.04
N ASP A 44 -16.77 -20.67 -10.75
CA ASP A 44 -16.67 -20.30 -12.16
C ASP A 44 -16.23 -18.84 -12.27
N ALA A 45 -15.03 -18.60 -12.79
CA ALA A 45 -14.48 -17.28 -13.00
C ALA A 45 -15.01 -16.58 -14.27
N GLN A 46 -15.78 -17.26 -15.12
CA GLN A 46 -16.49 -16.67 -16.27
C GLN A 46 -15.60 -15.82 -17.21
N GLY A 47 -14.34 -16.21 -17.40
CA GLY A 47 -13.38 -15.46 -18.21
C GLY A 47 -12.73 -14.26 -17.50
N GLN A 48 -13.06 -14.00 -16.26
CA GLN A 48 -12.43 -12.96 -15.43
C GLN A 48 -10.94 -13.22 -15.24
N ILE A 49 -10.19 -12.16 -14.93
CA ILE A 49 -8.82 -12.30 -14.45
C ILE A 49 -8.85 -12.92 -13.06
N VAL A 50 -7.99 -13.91 -12.84
CA VAL A 50 -7.69 -14.49 -11.53
C VAL A 50 -6.22 -14.23 -11.25
N SER A 51 -5.93 -13.35 -10.31
CA SER A 51 -4.57 -12.98 -9.89
C SER A 51 -4.28 -13.51 -8.48
N PRO A 52 -3.01 -13.66 -8.09
CA PRO A 52 -2.69 -13.68 -6.67
C PRO A 52 -3.37 -12.51 -5.97
N GLY A 53 -3.77 -12.68 -4.72
CA GLY A 53 -4.34 -11.60 -3.93
C GLY A 53 -3.38 -10.43 -3.82
N PHE A 54 -3.91 -9.21 -3.85
CA PHE A 54 -3.13 -8.00 -3.74
C PHE A 54 -2.47 -7.88 -2.37
N VAL A 55 -1.32 -7.21 -2.33
CA VAL A 55 -0.54 -6.94 -1.12
C VAL A 55 -0.35 -5.43 -1.01
N ASP A 56 -0.72 -4.86 0.12
CA ASP A 56 -0.51 -3.45 0.43
C ASP A 56 0.54 -3.29 1.52
N LEU A 57 1.59 -2.55 1.22
CA LEU A 57 2.71 -2.32 2.14
C LEU A 57 2.43 -1.19 3.14
N HIS A 58 1.34 -0.41 2.95
CA HIS A 58 1.14 0.82 3.69
C HIS A 58 -0.34 1.12 3.92
N VAL A 59 -0.83 0.76 5.11
CA VAL A 59 -2.21 1.08 5.54
C VAL A 59 -2.24 1.51 7.00
N HIS A 60 -3.25 2.32 7.37
CA HIS A 60 -3.49 2.75 8.74
C HIS A 60 -4.82 2.17 9.24
N LEU A 61 -4.75 1.13 10.06
CA LEU A 61 -5.95 0.51 10.64
C LEU A 61 -6.49 1.28 11.86
N ARG A 62 -5.71 2.23 12.41
CA ARG A 62 -6.11 3.12 13.51
C ARG A 62 -6.49 2.42 14.83
N ASP A 63 -6.53 1.12 14.88
CA ASP A 63 -6.87 0.30 16.05
C ASP A 63 -5.69 -0.61 16.41
N PRO A 64 -5.18 -0.52 17.64
CA PRO A 64 -5.72 0.14 18.82
C PRO A 64 -5.51 1.67 18.90
N GLY A 65 -6.37 2.32 19.68
CA GLY A 65 -6.21 3.70 20.14
C GLY A 65 -7.03 4.75 19.40
N PHE A 66 -7.34 4.54 18.11
CA PHE A 66 -8.05 5.50 17.27
C PHE A 66 -9.22 4.86 16.50
N ALA A 67 -9.88 3.88 17.10
CA ALA A 67 -10.98 3.09 16.49
C ALA A 67 -12.19 3.94 16.06
N HIS A 68 -12.27 5.21 16.48
CA HIS A 68 -13.28 6.14 15.96
C HIS A 68 -13.02 6.59 14.51
N LYS A 69 -11.82 6.36 13.97
CA LYS A 69 -11.44 6.67 12.57
C LYS A 69 -11.53 5.44 11.68
N GLU A 70 -11.12 4.28 12.21
CA GLU A 70 -11.12 2.98 11.54
C GLU A 70 -10.93 1.90 12.58
N THR A 71 -11.44 0.68 12.30
CA THR A 71 -11.16 -0.52 13.09
C THR A 71 -10.43 -1.55 12.24
N VAL A 72 -9.79 -2.53 12.89
CA VAL A 72 -9.19 -3.66 12.17
C VAL A 72 -10.23 -4.38 11.30
N GLU A 73 -11.48 -4.54 11.81
CA GLU A 73 -12.56 -5.17 11.07
C GLU A 73 -12.94 -4.41 9.80
N THR A 74 -13.24 -3.10 9.93
CA THR A 74 -13.70 -2.29 8.79
C THR A 74 -12.60 -2.03 7.77
N GLY A 75 -11.37 -1.76 8.22
CA GLY A 75 -10.22 -1.58 7.33
C GLY A 75 -9.82 -2.87 6.60
N SER A 76 -9.87 -4.03 7.28
CA SER A 76 -9.59 -5.31 6.62
C SER A 76 -10.71 -5.76 5.68
N MET A 77 -11.97 -5.38 5.93
CA MET A 77 -13.07 -5.56 4.97
C MET A 77 -12.91 -4.65 3.75
N ALA A 78 -12.49 -3.39 3.94
CA ALA A 78 -12.14 -2.50 2.83
C ALA A 78 -11.01 -3.09 1.97
N ALA A 79 -9.99 -3.68 2.62
CA ALA A 79 -8.93 -4.41 1.93
C ALA A 79 -9.47 -5.60 1.12
N ALA A 80 -10.34 -6.43 1.73
CA ALA A 80 -10.97 -7.54 1.04
C ALA A 80 -11.78 -7.08 -0.18
N ALA A 81 -12.55 -6.00 -0.07
CA ALA A 81 -13.31 -5.42 -1.17
C ALA A 81 -12.43 -4.86 -2.28
N GLY A 82 -11.24 -4.31 -1.92
CA GLY A 82 -10.22 -3.84 -2.86
C GLY A 82 -9.38 -4.95 -3.52
N GLY A 83 -9.54 -6.22 -3.11
CA GLY A 83 -8.77 -7.36 -3.65
C GLY A 83 -7.49 -7.68 -2.88
N PHE A 84 -7.23 -6.99 -1.78
CA PHE A 84 -6.06 -7.22 -0.95
C PHE A 84 -6.28 -8.41 -0.01
N THR A 85 -5.34 -9.35 -0.02
CA THR A 85 -5.32 -10.50 0.88
C THR A 85 -4.26 -10.38 1.95
N THR A 86 -3.33 -9.44 1.78
CA THR A 86 -2.30 -9.08 2.76
C THR A 86 -2.16 -7.56 2.81
N ILE A 87 -2.18 -7.02 4.02
CA ILE A 87 -1.96 -5.58 4.28
C ILE A 87 -0.95 -5.40 5.40
N CYS A 88 -0.12 -4.37 5.32
CA CYS A 88 0.86 -4.02 6.35
C CYS A 88 0.42 -2.76 7.09
N ALA A 89 0.16 -2.89 8.39
CA ALA A 89 -0.40 -1.82 9.22
C ALA A 89 0.70 -0.99 9.86
N MET A 90 0.69 0.32 9.63
CA MET A 90 1.65 1.28 10.17
C MET A 90 1.53 1.42 11.69
N PRO A 91 2.63 1.75 12.40
CA PRO A 91 2.73 1.67 13.85
C PRO A 91 2.16 2.88 14.61
N ASN A 92 1.69 3.93 13.93
CA ASN A 92 1.16 5.14 14.55
C ASN A 92 -0.18 4.92 15.27
N LEU A 93 -0.12 4.10 16.32
CA LEU A 93 -1.23 3.59 17.13
C LEU A 93 -1.07 4.02 18.61
N ASN A 94 -1.99 3.62 19.45
CA ASN A 94 -1.90 3.80 20.88
C ASN A 94 -2.42 2.54 21.63
N PRO A 95 -1.50 1.72 22.22
CA PRO A 95 -0.06 1.96 22.29
C PRO A 95 0.64 1.79 20.94
N VAL A 96 1.77 2.50 20.76
CA VAL A 96 2.70 2.29 19.65
C VAL A 96 3.34 0.90 19.82
N PRO A 97 3.42 0.04 18.78
CA PRO A 97 4.05 -1.28 18.87
C PRO A 97 5.59 -1.17 18.88
N ASP A 98 6.13 -0.64 19.99
CA ASP A 98 7.54 -0.37 20.25
C ASP A 98 8.20 -1.38 21.22
N SER A 99 7.42 -2.30 21.74
CA SER A 99 7.84 -3.39 22.63
C SER A 99 7.05 -4.67 22.32
N PRO A 100 7.52 -5.87 22.77
CA PRO A 100 6.75 -7.10 22.62
C PRO A 100 5.33 -7.03 23.20
N GLU A 101 5.17 -6.35 24.34
CA GLU A 101 3.87 -6.18 25.01
C GLU A 101 2.93 -5.31 24.17
N HIS A 102 3.42 -4.18 23.65
CA HIS A 102 2.61 -3.29 22.81
C HIS A 102 2.30 -3.91 21.44
N LEU A 103 3.27 -4.63 20.83
CA LEU A 103 3.03 -5.38 19.61
C LEU A 103 1.94 -6.44 19.82
N GLN A 104 1.92 -7.13 20.97
CA GLN A 104 0.90 -8.14 21.26
C GLN A 104 -0.51 -7.55 21.24
N VAL A 105 -0.70 -6.32 21.73
CA VAL A 105 -2.00 -5.64 21.67
C VAL A 105 -2.50 -5.52 20.21
N SER A 106 -1.61 -5.11 19.29
CA SER A 106 -1.96 -5.02 17.86
C SER A 106 -2.25 -6.40 17.25
N LEU A 107 -1.47 -7.43 17.61
CA LEU A 107 -1.67 -8.80 17.13
C LEU A 107 -3.00 -9.39 17.63
N ASP A 108 -3.38 -9.12 18.87
CA ASP A 108 -4.65 -9.56 19.44
C ASP A 108 -5.84 -8.93 18.69
N ARG A 109 -5.78 -7.61 18.41
CA ARG A 109 -6.80 -6.92 17.60
C ARG A 109 -6.92 -7.49 16.20
N ILE A 110 -5.79 -7.76 15.55
CA ILE A 110 -5.74 -8.39 14.23
C ILE A 110 -6.36 -9.79 14.27
N GLN A 111 -6.02 -10.59 15.27
CA GLN A 111 -6.57 -11.94 15.43
C GLN A 111 -8.09 -11.93 15.66
N GLU A 112 -8.60 -10.96 16.41
CA GLU A 112 -10.03 -10.84 16.74
C GLU A 112 -10.87 -10.40 15.54
N GLY A 113 -10.38 -9.47 14.69
CA GLY A 113 -11.23 -8.75 13.74
C GLY A 113 -10.82 -8.79 12.27
N ALA A 114 -9.60 -9.24 11.92
CA ALA A 114 -9.13 -9.12 10.55
C ALA A 114 -9.76 -10.14 9.59
N SER A 115 -10.34 -9.64 8.50
CA SER A 115 -10.90 -10.46 7.42
C SER A 115 -9.81 -10.95 6.43
N VAL A 116 -8.69 -10.26 6.34
CA VAL A 116 -7.51 -10.62 5.53
C VAL A 116 -6.26 -10.67 6.39
N ARG A 117 -5.14 -11.12 5.86
CA ARG A 117 -3.88 -11.14 6.59
C ARG A 117 -3.37 -9.71 6.84
N ALA A 118 -3.38 -9.26 8.07
CA ALA A 118 -2.77 -8.01 8.49
C ALA A 118 -1.44 -8.29 9.21
N LEU A 119 -0.39 -7.56 8.81
CA LEU A 119 0.95 -7.65 9.36
C LEU A 119 1.30 -6.28 9.96
N PRO A 120 1.45 -6.13 11.29
CA PRO A 120 1.83 -4.84 11.86
C PRO A 120 3.29 -4.53 11.60
N TYR A 121 3.62 -3.25 11.39
CA TYR A 121 4.97 -2.72 11.59
C TYR A 121 5.19 -2.44 13.08
N CYS A 122 6.44 -2.54 13.53
CA CYS A 122 6.88 -1.96 14.80
C CYS A 122 7.52 -0.60 14.56
N SER A 123 7.54 0.27 15.55
CA SER A 123 8.26 1.53 15.43
C SER A 123 9.77 1.34 15.41
N ILE A 124 10.51 2.29 14.84
CA ILE A 124 11.97 2.36 14.87
C ILE A 124 12.42 2.91 16.21
N THR A 125 11.67 3.90 16.73
CA THR A 125 11.97 4.57 17.99
C THR A 125 10.85 4.37 19.01
N GLU A 126 11.20 4.37 20.31
CA GLU A 126 10.22 4.22 21.38
C GLU A 126 9.16 5.34 21.30
N GLY A 127 7.89 4.94 21.16
CA GLY A 127 6.75 5.84 21.01
C GLY A 127 6.80 6.74 19.77
N GLU A 128 7.58 6.39 18.74
CA GLU A 128 7.81 7.22 17.52
C GLU A 128 8.27 8.65 17.86
N LYS A 129 9.16 8.78 18.85
CA LYS A 129 9.62 10.10 19.32
C LYS A 129 10.96 10.54 18.74
N GLY A 130 11.65 9.65 18.00
CA GLY A 130 12.97 9.95 17.45
C GLY A 130 14.08 10.11 18.50
N GLU A 131 13.88 9.65 19.74
CA GLU A 131 14.79 9.87 20.86
C GLU A 131 15.59 8.62 21.25
N LYS A 132 14.99 7.44 21.15
CA LYS A 132 15.60 6.16 21.56
C LYS A 132 15.12 5.04 20.66
N LEU A 133 16.05 4.20 20.20
CA LEU A 133 15.76 3.02 19.38
C LEU A 133 15.06 1.93 20.21
N VAL A 134 14.13 1.21 19.56
CA VAL A 134 13.50 0.02 20.13
C VAL A 134 14.46 -1.16 20.23
N ASP A 135 14.05 -2.23 20.90
CA ASP A 135 14.73 -3.53 20.89
C ASP A 135 14.34 -4.31 19.62
N PHE A 136 15.12 -4.12 18.56
CA PHE A 136 14.88 -4.79 17.25
C PHE A 136 14.93 -6.31 17.36
N GLU A 137 15.82 -6.85 18.18
CA GLU A 137 16.01 -8.29 18.37
C GLU A 137 14.78 -8.95 19.00
N ALA A 138 14.12 -8.25 19.91
CA ALA A 138 12.89 -8.74 20.55
C ALA A 138 11.67 -8.70 19.62
N LEU A 139 11.66 -7.83 18.59
CA LEU A 139 10.53 -7.55 17.71
C LEU A 139 10.65 -8.17 16.32
N ALA A 140 11.87 -8.32 15.79
CA ALA A 140 12.09 -8.86 14.46
C ALA A 140 11.49 -10.26 14.30
N GLY A 141 10.93 -10.52 13.10
CA GLY A 141 10.26 -11.77 12.76
C GLY A 141 8.83 -11.92 13.29
N LYS A 142 8.37 -10.97 14.13
CA LYS A 142 7.00 -10.91 14.65
C LYS A 142 6.16 -9.80 13.98
N CYS A 143 6.82 -8.92 13.22
CA CYS A 143 6.23 -7.79 12.50
C CYS A 143 6.66 -7.80 11.02
N ALA A 144 6.02 -6.98 10.19
CA ALA A 144 6.37 -6.81 8.78
C ALA A 144 7.74 -6.15 8.57
N GLY A 145 8.13 -5.30 9.50
CA GLY A 145 9.33 -4.48 9.48
C GLY A 145 9.21 -3.36 10.51
N PHE A 146 10.00 -2.31 10.32
CA PHE A 146 10.07 -1.17 11.24
C PHE A 146 9.78 0.14 10.51
N SER A 147 9.02 1.04 11.15
CA SER A 147 8.65 2.35 10.63
C SER A 147 8.39 3.34 11.77
N ASP A 148 8.76 4.60 11.59
CA ASP A 148 8.22 5.73 12.35
C ASP A 148 7.35 6.57 11.41
N ASP A 149 6.29 5.94 10.88
CA ASP A 149 5.46 6.54 9.85
C ASP A 149 4.74 7.81 10.32
N GLY A 150 4.66 8.78 9.40
CA GLY A 150 4.04 10.09 9.63
C GLY A 150 4.95 11.12 10.29
N LYS A 151 6.18 10.75 10.70
CA LYS A 151 7.18 11.68 11.26
C LYS A 151 8.59 11.48 10.67
N GLY A 152 8.92 10.23 10.34
CA GLY A 152 10.27 9.87 9.95
C GLY A 152 11.30 10.01 11.05
N VAL A 153 12.48 9.42 10.87
CA VAL A 153 13.60 9.55 11.82
C VAL A 153 14.45 10.76 11.42
N GLN A 154 14.31 11.86 12.14
CA GLN A 154 14.98 13.13 11.80
C GLN A 154 16.49 13.09 12.03
N GLN A 155 16.96 12.38 13.07
CA GLN A 155 18.39 12.30 13.37
C GLN A 155 19.07 11.23 12.51
N GLY A 156 20.00 11.66 11.61
CA GLY A 156 20.67 10.76 10.69
C GLY A 156 21.45 9.64 11.37
N GLU A 157 22.18 9.91 12.45
CA GLU A 157 22.93 8.87 13.16
C GLU A 157 22.00 7.83 13.82
N MET A 158 20.82 8.24 14.29
CA MET A 158 19.83 7.30 14.82
C MET A 158 19.30 6.37 13.72
N MET A 159 18.95 6.90 12.54
CA MET A 159 18.55 6.08 11.39
C MET A 159 19.67 5.12 10.97
N ARG A 160 20.91 5.61 10.92
CA ARG A 160 22.08 4.78 10.60
C ARG A 160 22.26 3.61 11.57
N GLN A 161 22.12 3.87 12.90
CA GLN A 161 22.18 2.82 13.92
C GLN A 161 21.00 1.83 13.82
N ALA A 162 19.79 2.31 13.52
CA ALA A 162 18.65 1.44 13.24
C ALA A 162 18.95 0.51 12.04
N MET A 163 19.46 1.07 10.94
CA MET A 163 19.81 0.29 9.74
C MET A 163 20.89 -0.76 10.02
N ILE A 164 21.92 -0.44 10.82
CA ILE A 164 22.97 -1.41 11.23
C ILE A 164 22.35 -2.60 11.97
N ARG A 165 21.39 -2.36 12.87
CA ARG A 165 20.71 -3.42 13.61
C ARG A 165 19.77 -4.23 12.69
N CYS A 166 18.94 -3.55 11.91
CA CYS A 166 18.03 -4.20 10.96
C CYS A 166 18.77 -5.04 9.91
N ALA A 167 19.92 -4.59 9.42
CA ALA A 167 20.75 -5.35 8.48
C ALA A 167 21.21 -6.70 9.04
N LYS A 168 21.59 -6.75 10.34
CA LYS A 168 21.99 -8.00 11.01
C LYS A 168 20.83 -8.99 11.15
N LEU A 169 19.61 -8.51 11.21
CA LEU A 169 18.38 -9.29 11.36
C LEU A 169 17.69 -9.59 10.03
N ASP A 170 18.24 -9.10 8.92
CA ASP A 170 17.59 -9.03 7.60
C ASP A 170 16.19 -8.38 7.65
N ALA A 171 15.97 -7.49 8.62
CA ALA A 171 14.71 -6.80 8.82
C ALA A 171 14.56 -5.63 7.85
N LEU A 172 13.28 -5.33 7.50
CA LEU A 172 12.91 -4.25 6.62
C LEU A 172 12.69 -2.96 7.40
N ILE A 173 13.21 -1.83 6.92
CA ILE A 173 12.78 -0.49 7.33
C ILE A 173 11.90 0.09 6.22
N CYS A 174 10.66 0.46 6.56
CA CYS A 174 9.74 1.23 5.71
C CYS A 174 9.70 2.66 6.22
N ALA A 175 10.09 3.63 5.39
CA ALA A 175 10.30 4.98 5.85
C ALA A 175 9.36 5.98 5.18
N HIS A 176 8.55 6.65 6.00
CA HIS A 176 7.99 7.95 5.65
C HIS A 176 9.13 8.97 5.66
N CYS A 177 9.42 9.55 4.50
CA CYS A 177 10.57 10.44 4.36
C CYS A 177 10.11 11.90 4.32
N GLU A 178 10.32 12.60 5.41
CA GLU A 178 9.96 14.01 5.53
C GLU A 178 10.93 14.71 6.49
N ASP A 179 11.73 15.64 5.98
CA ASP A 179 12.54 16.54 6.79
C ASP A 179 11.62 17.65 7.35
N GLU A 180 11.29 17.53 8.63
CA GLU A 180 10.37 18.44 9.31
C GLU A 180 10.89 19.89 9.34
N SER A 181 12.20 20.11 9.26
CA SER A 181 12.79 21.46 9.24
C SER A 181 12.47 22.26 7.96
N LEU A 182 12.02 21.56 6.90
CA LEU A 182 11.71 22.16 5.60
C LEU A 182 10.20 22.35 5.35
N LEU A 183 9.34 22.07 6.33
CA LEU A 183 7.87 22.12 6.15
C LEU A 183 7.30 23.54 6.18
N ASP A 184 7.90 24.45 6.93
CA ASP A 184 7.45 25.87 7.12
C ASP A 184 5.94 26.04 7.39
N GLY A 185 5.35 25.03 8.07
CA GLY A 185 3.90 24.98 8.33
C GLY A 185 3.06 24.76 7.07
N GLY A 186 3.65 24.21 6.00
CA GLY A 186 2.97 23.80 4.78
C GLY A 186 2.01 22.63 5.02
N TYR A 187 1.02 22.51 4.15
CA TYR A 187 -0.01 21.46 4.25
C TYR A 187 -0.51 20.93 2.91
N ILE A 188 -0.04 21.48 1.79
CA ILE A 188 -0.16 20.99 0.42
C ILE A 188 1.17 21.21 -0.29
N HIS A 189 1.30 20.82 -1.57
CA HIS A 189 2.52 21.03 -2.34
C HIS A 189 2.85 22.52 -2.53
N GLN A 190 4.15 22.87 -2.39
CA GLN A 190 4.67 24.20 -2.77
C GLN A 190 4.75 24.31 -4.30
N GLY A 191 3.60 24.44 -4.93
CA GLY A 191 3.44 24.43 -6.38
C GLY A 191 2.55 25.55 -6.89
N GLU A 192 2.07 25.36 -8.11
CA GLU A 192 1.25 26.34 -8.81
C GLU A 192 -0.08 26.58 -8.08
N TYR A 193 -0.78 25.51 -7.67
CA TYR A 193 -2.05 25.62 -6.95
C TYR A 193 -1.91 26.44 -5.65
N ALA A 194 -0.89 26.13 -4.83
CA ALA A 194 -0.64 26.84 -3.58
C ALA A 194 -0.39 28.34 -3.82
N SER A 195 0.39 28.67 -4.84
CA SER A 195 0.69 30.07 -5.21
C SER A 195 -0.55 30.82 -5.68
N LEU A 196 -1.39 30.20 -6.52
CA LEU A 196 -2.59 30.82 -7.07
C LEU A 196 -3.66 31.06 -6.00
N HIS A 197 -3.75 30.21 -5.00
CA HIS A 197 -4.82 30.22 -4.00
C HIS A 197 -4.37 30.70 -2.61
N GLY A 198 -3.09 31.08 -2.46
CA GLY A 198 -2.58 31.65 -1.19
C GLY A 198 -2.41 30.61 -0.07
N HIS A 199 -2.15 29.36 -0.42
CA HIS A 199 -1.90 28.29 0.55
C HIS A 199 -0.41 28.18 0.89
N LYS A 200 -0.10 27.62 2.08
CA LYS A 200 1.26 27.27 2.48
C LYS A 200 1.67 25.91 1.90
N GLY A 201 2.85 25.89 1.25
CA GLY A 201 3.33 24.74 0.54
C GLY A 201 4.44 23.96 1.25
N ILE A 202 4.43 22.62 1.10
CA ILE A 202 5.50 21.70 1.47
C ILE A 202 6.40 21.54 0.24
N CYS A 203 7.69 21.89 0.35
CA CYS A 203 8.64 21.74 -0.74
C CYS A 203 8.98 20.26 -0.99
N SER A 204 9.39 19.91 -2.22
CA SER A 204 9.80 18.54 -2.54
C SER A 204 11.10 18.14 -1.82
N ALA A 205 11.92 19.11 -1.42
CA ALA A 205 13.15 18.87 -0.68
C ALA A 205 12.90 18.19 0.67
N SER A 206 11.74 18.42 1.31
CA SER A 206 11.40 17.74 2.55
C SER A 206 11.40 16.20 2.40
N GLU A 207 11.02 15.68 1.24
CA GLU A 207 11.04 14.24 0.93
C GLU A 207 12.42 13.79 0.45
N TYR A 208 12.95 14.38 -0.62
CA TYR A 208 14.12 13.82 -1.28
C TYR A 208 15.45 13.99 -0.50
N GLU A 209 15.59 14.98 0.36
CA GLU A 209 16.82 15.12 1.16
C GLU A 209 16.92 14.04 2.24
N GLN A 210 15.80 13.66 2.86
CA GLN A 210 15.80 12.53 3.77
C GLN A 210 16.06 11.21 3.04
N VAL A 211 15.45 11.00 1.86
CA VAL A 211 15.69 9.80 1.04
C VAL A 211 17.15 9.71 0.62
N ARG A 212 17.77 10.83 0.22
CA ARG A 212 19.19 10.90 -0.15
C ARG A 212 20.10 10.43 0.99
N ARG A 213 19.84 10.93 2.19
CA ARG A 213 20.57 10.54 3.41
C ARG A 213 20.43 9.05 3.68
N ASP A 214 19.18 8.57 3.69
CA ASP A 214 18.87 7.21 4.10
C ASP A 214 19.26 6.16 3.06
N ALA A 215 19.17 6.47 1.77
CA ALA A 215 19.67 5.62 0.70
C ALA A 215 21.19 5.40 0.77
N ALA A 216 21.95 6.46 1.16
CA ALA A 216 23.38 6.32 1.40
C ALA A 216 23.67 5.39 2.60
N TYR A 217 22.91 5.48 3.68
CA TYR A 217 23.03 4.57 4.80
C TYR A 217 22.61 3.14 4.46
N ALA A 218 21.58 2.96 3.65
CA ALA A 218 21.18 1.64 3.17
C ALA A 218 22.30 0.97 2.34
N LEU A 219 23.00 1.74 1.50
CA LEU A 219 24.16 1.26 0.74
C LEU A 219 25.32 0.89 1.68
N GLU A 220 25.63 1.74 2.68
CA GLU A 220 26.69 1.51 3.65
C GLU A 220 26.44 0.27 4.52
N THR A 221 25.22 0.09 5.00
CA THR A 221 24.89 -0.91 6.01
C THR A 221 24.40 -2.23 5.43
N GLY A 222 23.95 -2.23 4.16
CA GLY A 222 23.28 -3.36 3.51
C GLY A 222 21.85 -3.62 4.04
N CYS A 223 21.26 -2.64 4.75
CA CYS A 223 19.89 -2.74 5.24
C CYS A 223 18.88 -2.80 4.10
N ARG A 224 17.81 -3.58 4.28
CA ARG A 224 16.62 -3.53 3.44
C ARG A 224 15.85 -2.26 3.78
N TYR A 225 15.78 -1.34 2.82
CA TYR A 225 15.15 -0.04 3.01
C TYR A 225 14.07 0.20 1.96
N HIS A 226 12.87 0.51 2.39
CA HIS A 226 11.73 0.79 1.52
C HIS A 226 11.28 2.24 1.72
N VAL A 227 11.26 3.00 0.62
CA VAL A 227 10.76 4.37 0.62
C VAL A 227 9.27 4.34 0.38
N CYS A 228 8.49 4.77 1.38
CA CYS A 228 7.04 4.82 1.30
C CYS A 228 6.56 5.93 0.35
N HIS A 229 5.40 5.75 -0.26
CA HIS A 229 4.59 6.74 -1.00
C HIS A 229 5.37 7.84 -1.72
N VAL A 230 6.35 7.47 -2.55
CA VAL A 230 7.19 8.44 -3.28
C VAL A 230 6.33 9.38 -4.12
N SER A 231 6.53 10.69 -3.95
CA SER A 231 5.78 11.73 -4.63
C SER A 231 6.64 12.65 -5.53
N ALA A 232 7.91 12.88 -5.19
CA ALA A 232 8.80 13.81 -5.89
C ALA A 232 9.68 13.12 -6.93
N LYS A 233 9.92 13.78 -8.07
CA LYS A 233 10.76 13.28 -9.17
C LYS A 233 12.21 13.08 -8.77
N GLU A 234 12.73 13.94 -7.89
CA GLU A 234 14.10 13.86 -7.36
C GLU A 234 14.28 12.59 -6.51
N THR A 235 13.27 12.21 -5.73
CA THR A 235 13.28 10.96 -4.95
C THR A 235 13.43 9.74 -5.85
N LEU A 236 12.70 9.69 -6.96
CA LEU A 236 12.79 8.59 -7.93
C LEU A 236 14.18 8.47 -8.54
N GLU A 237 14.84 9.60 -8.83
CA GLU A 237 16.20 9.59 -9.34
C GLU A 237 17.20 9.10 -8.30
N ILE A 238 17.04 9.49 -7.03
CA ILE A 238 17.88 9.00 -5.92
C ILE A 238 17.69 7.49 -5.74
N VAL A 239 16.46 6.99 -5.76
CA VAL A 239 16.18 5.54 -5.68
C VAL A 239 16.82 4.78 -6.84
N ARG A 240 16.72 5.30 -8.07
CA ARG A 240 17.33 4.70 -9.26
C ARG A 240 18.87 4.60 -9.11
N GLN A 241 19.50 5.67 -8.68
CA GLN A 241 20.95 5.72 -8.43
C GLN A 241 21.36 4.76 -7.31
N ALA A 242 20.61 4.73 -6.20
CA ALA A 242 20.89 3.83 -5.09
C ALA A 242 20.79 2.34 -5.50
N LYS A 243 19.75 1.98 -6.27
CA LYS A 243 19.61 0.63 -6.84
C LYS A 243 20.77 0.28 -7.77
N ALA A 244 21.16 1.19 -8.66
CA ALA A 244 22.30 1.01 -9.57
C ALA A 244 23.64 0.86 -8.82
N ALA A 245 23.79 1.50 -7.66
CA ALA A 245 24.94 1.36 -6.78
C ALA A 245 24.95 0.05 -5.97
N GLY A 246 23.88 -0.75 -6.02
CA GLY A 246 23.73 -2.01 -5.30
C GLY A 246 23.13 -1.91 -3.90
N ALA A 247 22.55 -0.76 -3.54
CA ALA A 247 21.81 -0.63 -2.29
C ALA A 247 20.53 -1.48 -2.32
N ARG A 248 20.17 -2.07 -1.20
CA ARG A 248 18.93 -2.84 -1.04
C ARG A 248 17.73 -1.92 -0.81
N VAL A 249 17.54 -0.97 -1.74
CA VAL A 249 16.47 0.02 -1.70
C VAL A 249 15.32 -0.40 -2.60
N SER A 250 14.10 -0.22 -2.13
CA SER A 250 12.86 -0.33 -2.91
C SER A 250 11.97 0.89 -2.63
N CYS A 251 10.95 1.10 -3.46
CA CYS A 251 9.99 2.17 -3.23
C CYS A 251 8.59 1.81 -3.74
N GLU A 252 7.60 2.47 -3.18
CA GLU A 252 6.21 2.35 -3.58
C GLU A 252 5.63 3.67 -4.10
N ILE A 253 4.62 3.56 -4.94
CA ILE A 253 3.83 4.67 -5.45
C ILE A 253 2.38 4.49 -4.99
N THR A 254 1.71 5.57 -4.65
CA THR A 254 0.28 5.50 -4.34
C THR A 254 -0.58 5.77 -5.57
N PRO A 255 -1.83 5.27 -5.63
CA PRO A 255 -2.75 5.56 -6.72
C PRO A 255 -2.96 7.06 -6.94
N HIS A 256 -3.06 7.85 -5.86
CA HIS A 256 -3.28 9.28 -5.97
C HIS A 256 -2.07 10.03 -6.53
N HIS A 257 -0.83 9.69 -6.16
CA HIS A 257 0.36 10.30 -6.76
C HIS A 257 0.59 9.86 -8.22
N ALA A 258 0.16 8.64 -8.59
CA ALA A 258 0.24 8.18 -9.97
C ALA A 258 -0.76 8.87 -10.90
N LEU A 259 -1.90 9.33 -10.38
CA LEU A 259 -3.03 9.78 -11.20
C LEU A 259 -3.29 11.27 -11.13
N LEU A 260 -2.99 11.92 -10.00
CA LEU A 260 -3.31 13.32 -9.73
C LEU A 260 -2.06 14.18 -9.57
N CYS A 261 -2.21 15.48 -9.78
CA CYS A 261 -1.23 16.51 -9.45
C CYS A 261 -1.91 17.66 -8.69
N ASP A 262 -1.14 18.63 -8.23
CA ASP A 262 -1.64 19.76 -7.45
C ASP A 262 -2.74 20.56 -8.19
N MET A 263 -2.66 20.68 -9.52
CA MET A 263 -3.66 21.37 -10.33
C MET A 263 -4.97 20.58 -10.50
N ASP A 264 -5.03 19.33 -10.05
CA ASP A 264 -6.27 18.55 -10.00
C ASP A 264 -7.08 18.81 -8.69
N ILE A 265 -6.55 19.64 -7.78
CA ILE A 265 -7.28 20.07 -6.57
C ILE A 265 -8.46 20.94 -6.98
N ALA A 266 -9.67 20.42 -6.80
CA ALA A 266 -10.89 21.09 -7.30
C ALA A 266 -11.38 22.25 -6.41
N GLY A 267 -10.83 22.42 -5.19
CA GLY A 267 -11.23 23.45 -4.25
C GLY A 267 -10.66 23.24 -2.85
N ASP A 268 -11.04 24.10 -1.89
CA ASP A 268 -10.59 24.01 -0.50
C ASP A 268 -11.28 22.84 0.24
N GLU A 269 -10.99 21.62 -0.20
CA GLU A 269 -11.60 20.38 0.30
C GLU A 269 -10.57 19.44 0.90
N GLY A 270 -10.81 18.96 2.13
CA GLY A 270 -9.93 18.03 2.83
C GLY A 270 -9.65 16.71 2.11
N ARG A 271 -10.50 16.30 1.14
CA ARG A 271 -10.28 15.09 0.34
C ARG A 271 -9.03 15.16 -0.57
N PHE A 272 -8.47 16.34 -0.78
CA PHE A 272 -7.21 16.53 -1.51
C PHE A 272 -6.02 16.73 -0.57
N LYS A 273 -6.20 16.57 0.76
CA LYS A 273 -5.13 16.71 1.74
C LYS A 273 -4.63 15.34 2.22
N MET A 274 -3.40 15.01 1.83
CA MET A 274 -2.62 13.85 2.26
C MET A 274 -1.15 14.26 2.41
N ASN A 275 -0.33 13.43 3.01
CA ASN A 275 1.11 13.61 3.15
C ASN A 275 1.86 12.32 2.76
N PRO A 276 2.74 12.39 1.74
CA PRO A 276 3.13 13.56 0.93
C PRO A 276 1.97 14.15 0.13
N PRO A 277 2.04 15.47 -0.18
CA PRO A 277 0.99 16.12 -0.96
C PRO A 277 1.03 15.73 -2.45
N LEU A 278 -0.08 15.95 -3.15
CA LEU A 278 -0.11 15.88 -4.61
C LEU A 278 0.89 16.88 -5.17
N ARG A 279 1.89 16.40 -5.92
CA ARG A 279 2.97 17.21 -6.50
C ARG A 279 2.59 17.73 -7.88
N SER A 280 3.56 18.30 -8.59
CA SER A 280 3.37 18.86 -9.92
C SER A 280 3.06 17.79 -10.99
N ALA A 281 2.57 18.24 -12.14
CA ALA A 281 2.39 17.36 -13.31
C ALA A 281 3.74 16.77 -13.82
N GLU A 282 4.86 17.43 -13.57
CA GLU A 282 6.20 16.91 -13.89
C GLU A 282 6.58 15.75 -12.98
N ASP A 283 6.25 15.84 -11.68
CA ASP A 283 6.46 14.76 -10.71
C ASP A 283 5.62 13.54 -11.09
N ARG A 284 4.34 13.73 -11.41
CA ARG A 284 3.48 12.65 -11.93
C ARG A 284 4.03 12.01 -13.19
N ALA A 285 4.56 12.78 -14.13
CA ALA A 285 5.18 12.24 -15.34
C ALA A 285 6.46 11.44 -15.03
N ALA A 286 7.22 11.83 -14.01
CA ALA A 286 8.37 11.06 -13.54
C ALA A 286 7.94 9.75 -12.88
N ILE A 287 6.85 9.76 -12.12
CA ILE A 287 6.24 8.55 -11.56
C ILE A 287 5.87 7.56 -12.69
N TRP A 288 5.22 8.00 -13.77
CA TRP A 288 4.89 7.11 -14.90
C TRP A 288 6.12 6.44 -15.49
N ARG A 289 7.22 7.19 -15.67
CA ARG A 289 8.50 6.60 -16.11
C ARG A 289 9.03 5.56 -15.14
N ALA A 290 8.99 5.85 -13.83
CA ALA A 290 9.45 4.94 -12.78
C ALA A 290 8.61 3.64 -12.69
N LEU A 291 7.31 3.72 -13.00
CA LEU A 291 6.42 2.56 -13.10
C LEU A 291 6.78 1.67 -14.30
N GLN A 292 7.23 2.27 -15.41
CA GLN A 292 7.58 1.57 -16.65
C GLN A 292 8.99 0.98 -16.62
N ASP A 293 9.97 1.70 -16.08
CA ASP A 293 11.39 1.31 -16.11
C ASP A 293 11.81 0.41 -14.95
N GLY A 294 10.91 0.13 -14.00
CA GLY A 294 11.17 -0.75 -12.85
C GLY A 294 11.84 -0.05 -11.66
N THR A 295 11.95 1.28 -11.68
CA THR A 295 12.41 2.05 -10.52
C THR A 295 11.42 1.90 -9.35
N ALA A 296 10.11 1.98 -9.62
CA ALA A 296 9.07 1.70 -8.63
C ALA A 296 8.80 0.19 -8.52
N ASP A 297 8.75 -0.32 -7.29
CA ASP A 297 8.62 -1.74 -6.99
C ASP A 297 7.17 -2.16 -6.73
N ALA A 298 6.35 -1.31 -6.15
CA ALA A 298 4.99 -1.64 -5.72
C ALA A 298 4.03 -0.45 -5.86
N PHE A 299 2.74 -0.75 -5.91
CA PHE A 299 1.70 0.17 -5.47
C PHE A 299 1.35 -0.12 -4.01
N ALA A 300 1.17 0.94 -3.23
CA ALA A 300 0.57 0.89 -1.91
C ALA A 300 -0.45 2.01 -1.79
N THR A 301 -1.47 1.84 -0.95
CA THR A 301 -2.58 2.79 -0.95
C THR A 301 -2.34 4.00 -0.09
N ASP A 302 -1.54 3.88 0.95
CA ASP A 302 -1.52 4.82 2.07
C ASP A 302 -2.95 5.09 2.57
N HIS A 303 -3.71 4.01 2.75
CA HIS A 303 -5.07 4.09 3.26
C HIS A 303 -5.05 4.65 4.68
N ALA A 304 -5.38 5.94 4.79
CA ALA A 304 -5.26 6.72 6.02
C ALA A 304 -6.60 7.38 6.40
N PRO A 305 -7.54 6.60 6.94
CA PRO A 305 -8.88 7.05 7.27
C PRO A 305 -8.89 8.07 8.41
N HIS A 306 -9.81 9.03 8.29
CA HIS A 306 -10.14 10.05 9.28
C HIS A 306 -11.66 10.24 9.35
N SER A 307 -12.14 10.76 10.48
CA SER A 307 -13.55 11.08 10.63
C SER A 307 -14.01 12.20 9.68
N ALA A 308 -15.31 12.25 9.39
CA ALA A 308 -15.87 13.31 8.57
C ALA A 308 -15.57 14.71 9.15
N GLU A 309 -15.61 14.86 10.48
CA GLU A 309 -15.26 16.11 11.15
C GLU A 309 -13.81 16.52 10.89
N GLU A 310 -12.85 15.59 11.01
CA GLU A 310 -11.42 15.86 10.78
C GLU A 310 -11.15 16.23 9.32
N LYS A 311 -11.98 15.81 8.37
CA LYS A 311 -11.83 16.07 6.93
C LYS A 311 -12.68 17.22 6.40
N SER A 312 -13.50 17.88 7.25
CA SER A 312 -14.42 18.95 6.85
C SER A 312 -13.87 20.38 6.98
N ARG A 313 -12.57 20.54 7.30
CA ARG A 313 -11.96 21.82 7.68
C ARG A 313 -11.11 22.45 6.57
N GLY A 314 -11.44 22.18 5.30
CA GLY A 314 -10.67 22.63 4.14
C GLY A 314 -9.25 22.04 4.09
N LEU A 315 -8.42 22.53 3.17
CA LEU A 315 -7.04 22.08 3.02
C LEU A 315 -6.17 22.43 4.23
N ALA A 316 -6.32 23.64 4.80
CA ALA A 316 -5.51 24.06 5.92
C ALA A 316 -5.84 23.30 7.21
N GLY A 317 -7.12 23.16 7.53
CA GLY A 317 -7.58 22.66 8.84
C GLY A 317 -7.84 21.16 8.92
N SER A 318 -7.98 20.45 7.79
CA SER A 318 -8.24 19.00 7.79
C SER A 318 -7.02 18.19 8.20
N ALA A 319 -7.24 16.99 8.73
CA ALA A 319 -6.19 15.99 8.93
C ALA A 319 -5.63 15.51 7.59
N MET A 320 -4.33 15.16 7.58
CA MET A 320 -3.67 14.56 6.42
C MET A 320 -4.02 13.08 6.32
N GLY A 321 -4.46 12.64 5.15
CA GLY A 321 -4.80 11.25 4.85
C GLY A 321 -6.11 11.12 4.09
N ILE A 322 -6.18 10.09 3.28
CA ILE A 322 -7.33 9.70 2.44
C ILE A 322 -7.52 8.20 2.49
N VAL A 323 -8.67 7.71 2.05
CA VAL A 323 -8.89 6.26 1.90
C VAL A 323 -8.59 5.82 0.47
N GLY A 324 -8.00 4.63 0.31
CA GLY A 324 -7.52 4.15 -0.99
C GLY A 324 -7.75 2.67 -1.29
N LEU A 325 -7.95 1.80 -0.29
CA LEU A 325 -8.01 0.34 -0.48
C LEU A 325 -9.07 -0.08 -1.50
N GLU A 326 -10.29 0.42 -1.38
CA GLU A 326 -11.43 0.01 -2.22
C GLU A 326 -11.39 0.63 -3.63
N THR A 327 -10.58 1.67 -3.83
CA THR A 327 -10.47 2.37 -5.10
C THR A 327 -9.20 2.05 -5.88
N ALA A 328 -8.19 1.45 -5.25
CA ALA A 328 -6.85 1.28 -5.83
C ALA A 328 -6.88 0.64 -7.21
N PHE A 329 -7.44 -0.56 -7.34
CA PHE A 329 -7.46 -1.26 -8.62
C PHE A 329 -8.26 -0.51 -9.70
N PRO A 330 -9.55 -0.14 -9.50
CA PRO A 330 -10.34 0.50 -10.55
C PRO A 330 -9.76 1.85 -11.01
N VAL A 331 -9.23 2.68 -10.12
CA VAL A 331 -8.64 3.97 -10.54
C VAL A 331 -7.32 3.79 -11.30
N LEU A 332 -6.46 2.85 -10.84
CA LEU A 332 -5.20 2.53 -11.53
C LEU A 332 -5.44 1.88 -12.90
N TYR A 333 -6.37 0.93 -12.97
CA TYR A 333 -6.73 0.30 -14.23
C TYR A 333 -7.25 1.34 -15.24
N THR A 334 -8.16 2.20 -14.82
CA THR A 334 -8.74 3.25 -15.66
C THR A 334 -7.69 4.30 -16.04
N GLY A 335 -6.93 4.77 -15.06
CA GLY A 335 -6.01 5.89 -15.23
C GLY A 335 -4.69 5.53 -15.91
N LEU A 336 -4.23 4.29 -15.78
CA LEU A 336 -2.94 3.86 -16.34
C LEU A 336 -3.08 2.81 -17.45
N VAL A 337 -3.86 1.74 -17.22
CA VAL A 337 -3.94 0.65 -18.20
C VAL A 337 -4.80 1.05 -19.39
N LYS A 338 -5.98 1.59 -19.17
CA LYS A 338 -6.87 2.04 -20.27
C LYS A 338 -6.28 3.20 -21.06
N LYS A 339 -5.38 3.97 -20.49
CA LYS A 339 -4.64 5.04 -21.18
C LYS A 339 -3.34 4.56 -21.85
N GLY A 340 -3.00 3.26 -21.72
CA GLY A 340 -1.80 2.68 -22.32
C GLY A 340 -0.48 3.12 -21.67
N ILE A 341 -0.53 3.62 -20.44
CA ILE A 341 0.67 4.00 -19.66
C ILE A 341 1.33 2.74 -19.08
N LEU A 342 0.54 1.77 -18.60
CA LEU A 342 1.00 0.45 -18.14
C LEU A 342 0.25 -0.66 -18.85
N SER A 343 0.86 -1.84 -18.94
CA SER A 343 0.11 -3.07 -19.25
C SER A 343 -0.65 -3.56 -18.00
N ILE A 344 -1.69 -4.38 -18.20
CA ILE A 344 -2.42 -5.00 -17.09
C ILE A 344 -1.50 -5.94 -16.28
N GLU A 345 -0.61 -6.65 -16.94
CA GLU A 345 0.35 -7.55 -16.29
C GLU A 345 1.29 -6.77 -15.36
N ARG A 346 1.79 -5.61 -15.80
CA ARG A 346 2.64 -4.75 -14.97
C ARG A 346 1.88 -4.20 -13.77
N LEU A 347 0.62 -3.76 -13.95
CA LEU A 347 -0.24 -3.33 -12.85
C LEU A 347 -0.43 -4.46 -11.82
N LEU A 348 -0.81 -5.65 -12.29
CA LEU A 348 -1.01 -6.81 -11.42
C LEU A 348 0.30 -7.19 -10.70
N TRP A 349 1.43 -7.16 -11.41
CA TRP A 349 2.73 -7.43 -10.81
C TRP A 349 3.04 -6.47 -9.66
N MET A 350 2.77 -5.18 -9.84
CA MET A 350 3.03 -4.15 -8.83
C MET A 350 2.05 -4.19 -7.64
N LEU A 351 0.91 -4.85 -7.79
CA LEU A 351 -0.05 -5.10 -6.69
C LEU A 351 0.18 -6.44 -6.00
N THR A 352 1.02 -7.34 -6.55
CA THR A 352 1.18 -8.72 -6.06
C THR A 352 2.64 -9.10 -5.83
N TYR A 353 3.39 -9.41 -6.89
CA TYR A 353 4.78 -9.89 -6.81
C TYR A 353 5.74 -8.82 -6.29
N GLY A 354 5.56 -7.57 -6.72
CA GLY A 354 6.39 -6.45 -6.29
C GLY A 354 6.39 -6.27 -4.78
N PRO A 355 5.24 -6.00 -4.14
CA PRO A 355 5.17 -5.83 -2.69
C PRO A 355 5.51 -7.12 -1.93
N SER A 356 5.15 -8.30 -2.45
CA SER A 356 5.55 -9.59 -1.85
C SER A 356 7.07 -9.76 -1.81
N ARG A 357 7.77 -9.34 -2.86
CA ARG A 357 9.24 -9.34 -2.93
C ARG A 357 9.85 -8.37 -1.91
N VAL A 358 9.25 -7.20 -1.72
CA VAL A 358 9.67 -6.24 -0.70
C VAL A 358 9.54 -6.85 0.70
N LEU A 359 8.46 -7.56 0.99
CA LEU A 359 8.27 -8.25 2.29
C LEU A 359 9.11 -9.52 2.43
N GLY A 360 9.54 -10.13 1.33
CA GLY A 360 10.18 -11.45 1.35
C GLY A 360 9.20 -12.59 1.60
N ILE A 361 7.94 -12.46 1.16
CA ILE A 361 6.91 -13.49 1.32
C ILE A 361 6.61 -14.21 -0.01
N PRO A 362 6.18 -15.49 0.03
CA PRO A 362 5.75 -16.20 -1.18
C PRO A 362 4.57 -15.51 -1.87
N CYS A 363 4.62 -15.45 -3.20
CA CYS A 363 3.55 -14.96 -4.06
C CYS A 363 3.39 -15.87 -5.27
N GLY A 364 2.20 -15.87 -5.87
CA GLY A 364 1.92 -16.57 -7.12
C GLY A 364 0.88 -17.67 -7.00
N VAL A 365 0.19 -17.92 -8.12
CA VAL A 365 -0.76 -19.02 -8.29
C VAL A 365 0.02 -20.27 -8.66
N VAL A 366 0.69 -20.86 -7.68
CA VAL A 366 1.54 -22.07 -7.87
C VAL A 366 1.27 -23.11 -6.78
N PRO A 367 1.41 -24.40 -7.08
CA PRO A 367 1.20 -25.45 -6.07
C PRO A 367 2.07 -25.24 -4.83
N GLY A 368 1.46 -25.45 -3.65
CA GLY A 368 2.09 -25.26 -2.34
C GLY A 368 1.91 -23.86 -1.75
N ASN A 369 1.59 -22.85 -2.55
CA ASN A 369 1.28 -21.51 -2.04
C ASN A 369 -0.13 -21.48 -1.44
N ARG A 370 -0.34 -20.49 -0.58
CA ARG A 370 -1.67 -20.17 -0.04
C ARG A 370 -2.61 -19.79 -1.18
N ALA A 371 -3.84 -20.22 -1.10
CA ALA A 371 -4.89 -19.85 -2.04
C ALA A 371 -5.43 -18.45 -1.70
N ASP A 372 -4.58 -17.44 -1.90
CA ASP A 372 -4.90 -16.02 -1.80
C ASP A 372 -5.10 -15.50 -3.21
N LEU A 373 -6.36 -15.23 -3.60
CA LEU A 373 -6.75 -14.93 -4.98
C LEU A 373 -7.69 -13.74 -5.04
N VAL A 374 -7.55 -12.95 -6.12
CA VAL A 374 -8.50 -11.90 -6.48
C VAL A 374 -9.08 -12.16 -7.86
N PHE A 375 -10.40 -11.95 -8.01
CA PHE A 375 -11.13 -12.07 -9.26
C PHE A 375 -11.54 -10.69 -9.74
N ILE A 376 -11.25 -10.38 -10.99
CA ILE A 376 -11.41 -9.06 -11.57
C ILE A 376 -12.25 -9.15 -12.83
N ASP A 377 -13.31 -8.35 -12.89
CA ASP A 377 -14.05 -8.08 -14.12
C ASP A 377 -13.55 -6.78 -14.74
N GLU A 378 -12.87 -6.87 -15.88
CA GLU A 378 -12.30 -5.73 -16.60
C GLU A 378 -13.32 -4.87 -17.33
N ASN A 379 -14.55 -5.36 -17.48
CA ASN A 379 -15.57 -4.74 -18.33
C ASN A 379 -16.57 -3.88 -17.56
N THR A 380 -16.72 -4.14 -16.25
CA THR A 380 -17.65 -3.38 -15.42
C THR A 380 -17.23 -1.92 -15.38
N ILE A 381 -18.18 -1.02 -15.67
CA ILE A 381 -18.05 0.43 -15.51
C ILE A 381 -18.84 0.80 -14.26
N ASP A 382 -18.24 1.58 -13.38
CA ASP A 382 -18.86 2.06 -12.13
C ASP A 382 -18.35 3.46 -11.79
N VAL A 383 -19.01 4.11 -10.84
CA VAL A 383 -18.63 5.41 -10.32
C VAL A 383 -18.16 5.25 -8.87
N VAL A 384 -17.04 5.87 -8.53
CA VAL A 384 -16.55 5.89 -7.15
C VAL A 384 -17.55 6.62 -6.27
N ASP A 385 -18.13 5.91 -5.33
CA ASP A 385 -19.09 6.40 -4.34
C ASP A 385 -18.66 5.95 -2.94
N SER A 386 -18.05 6.88 -2.20
CA SER A 386 -17.51 6.61 -0.87
C SER A 386 -18.56 6.15 0.14
N ARG A 387 -19.84 6.42 -0.09
CA ARG A 387 -20.95 5.94 0.78
C ARG A 387 -21.05 4.42 0.80
N ARG A 388 -20.56 3.75 -0.26
CA ARG A 388 -20.55 2.28 -0.40
C ARG A 388 -19.34 1.61 0.23
N PHE A 389 -18.34 2.39 0.70
CA PHE A 389 -17.12 1.82 1.26
C PHE A 389 -17.35 1.10 2.58
N TYR A 390 -16.62 0.03 2.80
CA TYR A 390 -16.53 -0.68 4.08
C TYR A 390 -15.73 0.13 5.10
N SER A 391 -14.65 0.82 4.64
CA SER A 391 -13.90 1.74 5.50
C SER A 391 -14.82 2.74 6.18
N MET A 392 -14.54 3.04 7.44
CA MET A 392 -15.23 4.13 8.17
C MET A 392 -14.89 5.49 7.57
N GLY A 393 -13.66 5.67 7.09
CA GLY A 393 -13.24 6.85 6.36
C GLY A 393 -13.93 6.94 5.00
N LYS A 394 -14.35 8.17 4.60
CA LYS A 394 -15.06 8.42 3.33
C LYS A 394 -14.37 9.45 2.46
N SER A 395 -13.20 9.94 2.86
CA SER A 395 -12.50 11.02 2.17
C SER A 395 -11.57 10.44 1.11
N THR A 396 -11.95 10.59 -0.17
CA THR A 396 -11.16 10.20 -1.33
C THR A 396 -11.17 11.29 -2.40
N PRO A 397 -10.03 11.60 -3.05
CA PRO A 397 -10.00 12.56 -4.16
C PRO A 397 -10.69 12.03 -5.42
N PHE A 398 -10.97 10.72 -5.48
CA PHE A 398 -11.59 10.05 -6.62
C PHE A 398 -13.12 10.02 -6.57
N GLU A 399 -13.77 10.63 -5.57
CA GLU A 399 -15.23 10.68 -5.46
C GLU A 399 -15.88 11.16 -6.75
N GLY A 400 -16.83 10.39 -7.27
CA GLY A 400 -17.55 10.69 -8.53
C GLY A 400 -16.77 10.33 -9.81
N MET A 401 -15.56 9.77 -9.72
CA MET A 401 -14.80 9.33 -10.88
C MET A 401 -15.45 8.09 -11.51
N GLU A 402 -15.72 8.13 -12.81
CA GLU A 402 -16.08 6.94 -13.57
C GLU A 402 -14.85 6.05 -13.76
N THR A 403 -14.98 4.79 -13.40
CA THR A 403 -13.91 3.78 -13.47
C THR A 403 -14.36 2.57 -14.28
N GLN A 404 -13.41 1.90 -14.91
CA GLN A 404 -13.59 0.61 -15.55
C GLN A 404 -12.71 -0.43 -14.84
N GLY A 405 -13.22 -1.66 -14.76
CA GLY A 405 -12.55 -2.75 -14.04
C GLY A 405 -12.92 -2.78 -12.55
N ARG A 406 -13.24 -3.96 -12.04
CA ARG A 406 -13.73 -4.12 -10.67
C ARG A 406 -13.27 -5.43 -10.05
N VAL A 407 -12.94 -5.39 -8.77
CA VAL A 407 -12.78 -6.60 -7.97
C VAL A 407 -14.17 -7.17 -7.66
N VAL A 408 -14.41 -8.42 -8.02
CA VAL A 408 -15.71 -9.08 -7.83
C VAL A 408 -15.68 -10.19 -6.78
N ARG A 409 -14.48 -10.68 -6.44
CA ARG A 409 -14.30 -11.65 -5.38
C ARG A 409 -12.86 -11.62 -4.87
N THR A 410 -12.71 -11.80 -3.57
CA THR A 410 -11.43 -12.01 -2.89
C THR A 410 -11.48 -13.29 -2.07
N VAL A 411 -10.47 -14.12 -2.28
CA VAL A 411 -10.28 -15.38 -1.56
C VAL A 411 -9.00 -15.29 -0.76
N CYS A 412 -9.09 -15.48 0.55
CA CYS A 412 -7.95 -15.49 1.46
C CYS A 412 -7.87 -16.88 2.12
N GLN A 413 -6.72 -17.54 1.98
CA GLN A 413 -6.51 -18.92 2.47
C GLN A 413 -7.62 -19.90 2.03
N GLY A 414 -8.02 -19.81 0.76
CA GLY A 414 -9.06 -20.67 0.18
C GLY A 414 -10.49 -20.35 0.60
N LYS A 415 -10.70 -19.32 1.41
CA LYS A 415 -12.04 -18.87 1.84
C LYS A 415 -12.40 -17.57 1.13
N THR A 416 -13.60 -17.48 0.56
CA THR A 416 -14.13 -16.21 0.04
C THR A 416 -14.36 -15.27 1.22
N VAL A 417 -13.61 -14.18 1.28
CA VAL A 417 -13.71 -13.12 2.30
C VAL A 417 -14.49 -11.91 1.79
N TYR A 418 -14.55 -11.73 0.48
CA TYR A 418 -15.38 -10.74 -0.18
C TYR A 418 -15.99 -11.32 -1.47
N ARG A 419 -17.22 -11.02 -1.70
CA ARG A 419 -17.92 -11.27 -2.96
C ARG A 419 -18.91 -10.16 -3.20
N GLU A 420 -18.84 -9.56 -4.37
CA GLU A 420 -19.79 -8.56 -4.77
C GLU A 420 -21.19 -9.15 -4.88
N GLU A 421 -22.16 -8.51 -4.24
CA GLU A 421 -23.59 -8.81 -4.44
C GLU A 421 -24.03 -8.12 -5.75
N ARG A 422 -24.52 -8.93 -6.70
CA ARG A 422 -25.03 -8.47 -8.01
C ARG A 422 -26.36 -7.74 -7.87
#